data_6fb428a8278ed028219c4b1852c57bf7
#
_entry.id   6fb428a8278ed028219c4b1852c57bf7
#
_cell.length_a   1.000
_cell.length_b   1.000
_cell.length_c   1.000
_cell.angle_alpha   90.00
_cell.angle_beta   90.00
_cell.angle_gamma   90.00
#
_symmetry.space_group_name_H-M   'P 1'
#
loop_
_entity.id
_entity.type
_entity.pdbx_description
1 polymer ?
#
loop_
_entity_poly.entity_id
_entity_poly.type
_entity_poly.pdbx_seq_one_letter_code
_entity_poly.pdbx_strand_id
1 'polypeptide(L)'
;MSIINENMTSKEMLGILVDKNMEDARKAKARGELVCWSSSIAPCEFTETMGIFTIYPENYAAVLAAKKLAPEFLEHAERKGYANDICGYARINLGYMDLKKELDEIEFPLPDLVLL
;
A
#
# COMPACT_ATOMS: atom_id res chain seq x y z
N MET A 1 1.20 8.75 23.21
CA MET A 1 2.66 9.03 23.28
C MET A 1 3.15 9.36 21.89
N SER A 2 3.81 10.50 21.71
CA SER A 2 4.38 10.85 20.41
C SER A 2 5.63 10.00 20.16
N ILE A 3 5.64 9.27 19.04
CA ILE A 3 6.80 8.47 18.59
C ILE A 3 7.87 9.40 17.97
N ILE A 4 7.47 10.63 17.66
CA ILE A 4 8.30 11.66 17.05
C ILE A 4 8.81 12.59 18.14
N ASN A 5 10.11 12.88 18.16
CA ASN A 5 10.74 13.83 19.07
C ASN A 5 11.52 14.91 18.29
N GLU A 6 11.85 16.00 19.00
CA GLU A 6 12.50 17.18 18.39
C GLU A 6 13.92 16.93 17.85
N ASN A 7 14.57 15.81 18.23
CA ASN A 7 15.91 15.47 17.80
C ASN A 7 15.96 14.62 16.54
N MET A 8 14.80 14.23 15.99
CA MET A 8 14.72 13.43 14.79
C MET A 8 14.85 14.26 13.51
N THR A 9 15.53 13.70 12.52
CA THR A 9 15.54 14.28 11.18
C THR A 9 14.18 14.09 10.49
N SER A 10 13.86 14.95 9.53
CA SER A 10 12.63 14.81 8.74
C SER A 10 12.51 13.46 8.03
N LYS A 11 13.64 12.87 7.62
CA LYS A 11 13.69 11.55 7.01
C LYS A 11 13.28 10.44 7.99
N GLU A 12 13.79 10.49 9.20
CA GLU A 12 13.43 9.53 10.27
C GLU A 12 11.95 9.66 10.65
N MET A 13 11.48 10.89 10.81
CA MET A 13 10.06 11.16 11.10
C MET A 13 9.14 10.60 10.00
N LEU A 14 9.50 10.83 8.74
CA LEU A 14 8.71 10.33 7.61
C LEU A 14 8.69 8.80 7.57
N GLY A 15 9.82 8.14 7.81
CA GLY A 15 9.90 6.67 7.90
C GLY A 15 8.96 6.12 8.96
N ILE A 16 8.98 6.69 10.17
CA ILE A 16 8.10 6.28 11.27
C ILE A 16 6.62 6.47 10.90
N LEU A 17 6.26 7.58 10.26
CA LEU A 17 4.88 7.84 9.85
C LEU A 17 4.39 6.84 8.79
N VAL A 18 5.24 6.49 7.83
CA VAL A 18 4.92 5.47 6.81
C VAL A 18 4.70 4.11 7.46
N ASP A 19 5.63 3.68 8.32
CA ASP A 19 5.52 2.38 9.01
C ASP A 19 4.28 2.33 9.90
N LYS A 20 4.00 3.41 10.62
CA LYS A 20 2.80 3.54 11.44
C LYS A 20 1.52 3.46 10.61
N ASN A 21 1.46 4.15 9.47
CA ASN A 21 0.29 4.10 8.60
C ASN A 21 0.01 2.68 8.09
N MET A 22 1.06 1.93 7.76
CA MET A 22 0.96 0.54 7.34
C MET A 22 0.49 -0.38 8.47
N GLU A 23 1.00 -0.17 9.68
CA GLU A 23 0.57 -0.90 10.87
C GLU A 23 -0.90 -0.62 11.21
N ASP A 24 -1.30 0.64 11.17
CA ASP A 24 -2.68 1.06 11.43
C ASP A 24 -3.66 0.50 10.38
N ALA A 25 -3.24 0.43 9.09
CA ALA A 25 -4.01 -0.22 8.04
C ALA A 25 -4.25 -1.72 8.31
N ARG A 26 -3.20 -2.44 8.73
CA ARG A 26 -3.32 -3.86 9.11
C ARG A 26 -4.26 -4.06 10.30
N LYS A 27 -4.15 -3.20 11.31
CA LYS A 27 -5.03 -3.22 12.48
C LYS A 27 -6.48 -2.92 12.12
N ALA A 28 -6.71 -1.94 11.24
CA ALA A 28 -8.05 -1.61 10.74
C ALA A 28 -8.68 -2.83 10.04
N LYS A 29 -7.94 -3.46 9.14
CA LYS A 29 -8.39 -4.68 8.44
C LYS A 29 -8.68 -5.82 9.41
N ALA A 30 -7.82 -6.04 10.40
CA ALA A 30 -8.01 -7.09 11.42
C ALA A 30 -9.24 -6.85 12.29
N ARG A 31 -9.64 -5.60 12.53
CA ARG A 31 -10.88 -5.24 13.22
C ARG A 31 -12.13 -5.35 12.35
N GLY A 32 -12.00 -5.67 11.06
CA GLY A 32 -13.10 -5.73 10.11
C GLY A 32 -13.54 -4.37 9.58
N GLU A 33 -12.70 -3.34 9.74
CA GLU A 33 -12.93 -2.02 9.14
C GLU A 33 -12.66 -2.07 7.64
N LEU A 34 -13.37 -1.22 6.88
CA LEU A 34 -13.16 -1.11 5.44
C LEU A 34 -11.84 -0.41 5.13
N VAL A 35 -11.11 -0.95 4.18
CA VAL A 35 -9.86 -0.38 3.66
C VAL A 35 -10.04 0.03 2.21
N CYS A 36 -9.68 1.28 1.91
CA CYS A 36 -9.69 1.83 0.55
C CYS A 36 -8.28 1.94 0.01
N TRP A 37 -8.07 1.49 -1.22
CA TRP A 37 -6.92 1.86 -2.02
C TRP A 37 -7.27 3.10 -2.84
N SER A 38 -6.53 4.17 -2.64
CA SER A 38 -6.77 5.44 -3.33
C SER A 38 -5.59 5.80 -4.22
N SER A 39 -5.87 6.41 -5.38
CA SER A 39 -4.84 7.14 -6.11
C SER A 39 -4.43 8.39 -5.34
N SER A 40 -3.22 8.88 -5.56
CA SER A 40 -2.68 10.05 -4.85
C SER A 40 -3.47 11.35 -5.10
N ILE A 41 -4.24 11.40 -6.17
CA ILE A 41 -5.04 12.57 -6.59
C ILE A 41 -6.53 12.45 -6.29
N ALA A 42 -6.99 11.29 -5.82
CA ALA A 42 -8.39 11.10 -5.49
C ALA A 42 -8.75 11.83 -4.18
N PRO A 43 -9.99 12.29 -4.03
CA PRO A 43 -10.42 13.05 -2.84
C PRO A 43 -10.64 12.10 -1.64
N CYS A 44 -9.56 11.71 -0.97
CA CYS A 44 -9.58 10.79 0.18
C CYS A 44 -10.37 11.32 1.38
N GLU A 45 -10.70 12.60 1.41
CA GLU A 45 -11.54 13.21 2.44
C GLU A 45 -12.91 12.54 2.56
N PHE A 46 -13.44 12.03 1.46
CA PHE A 46 -14.70 11.27 1.48
C PHE A 46 -14.57 9.96 2.28
N THR A 47 -13.51 9.21 2.01
CA THR A 47 -13.28 7.94 2.71
C THR A 47 -12.98 8.16 4.19
N GLU A 48 -12.19 9.17 4.53
CA GLU A 48 -11.90 9.54 5.91
C GLU A 48 -13.16 9.93 6.69
N THR A 49 -14.04 10.76 6.09
CA THR A 49 -15.30 11.15 6.71
C THR A 49 -16.25 9.98 6.93
N MET A 50 -16.17 8.97 6.09
CA MET A 50 -16.97 7.75 6.20
C MET A 50 -16.37 6.71 7.16
N GLY A 51 -15.23 7.01 7.79
CA GLY A 51 -14.53 6.07 8.67
C GLY A 51 -13.86 4.90 7.95
N ILE A 52 -13.56 5.08 6.65
CA ILE A 52 -12.86 4.08 5.83
C ILE A 52 -11.36 4.38 5.87
N PHE A 53 -10.55 3.38 6.23
CA PHE A 53 -9.10 3.56 6.28
C PHE A 53 -8.52 3.61 4.86
N THR A 54 -7.86 4.71 4.52
CA THR A 54 -7.32 4.93 3.16
C THR A 54 -5.81 4.70 3.13
N ILE A 55 -5.35 3.90 2.18
CA ILE A 55 -3.93 3.67 1.89
C ILE A 55 -3.65 3.86 0.40
N TYR A 56 -2.38 4.08 0.08
CA TYR A 56 -1.94 4.47 -1.25
C TYR A 56 -1.03 3.40 -1.85
N PRO A 57 -1.54 2.57 -2.78
CA PRO A 57 -0.76 1.49 -3.38
C PRO A 57 0.43 2.00 -4.20
N GLU A 58 0.36 3.20 -4.78
CA GLU A 58 1.49 3.82 -5.48
C GLU A 58 2.71 4.00 -4.55
N ASN A 59 2.47 4.45 -3.32
CA ASN A 59 3.52 4.60 -2.32
C ASN A 59 4.12 3.25 -1.93
N TYR A 60 3.28 2.24 -1.75
CA TYR A 60 3.75 0.89 -1.43
C TYR A 60 4.58 0.28 -2.56
N ALA A 61 4.15 0.44 -3.81
CA ALA A 61 4.92 0.02 -4.98
C ALA A 61 6.29 0.70 -5.05
N ALA A 62 6.36 1.99 -4.74
CA ALA A 62 7.63 2.72 -4.66
C ALA A 62 8.55 2.17 -3.55
N VAL A 63 8.00 1.81 -2.39
CA VAL A 63 8.75 1.17 -1.30
C VAL A 63 9.29 -0.18 -1.73
N LEU A 64 8.48 -1.01 -2.38
CA LEU A 64 8.92 -2.32 -2.92
C LEU A 64 10.03 -2.16 -3.97
N ALA A 65 9.91 -1.17 -4.84
CA ALA A 65 10.95 -0.85 -5.83
C ALA A 65 12.26 -0.41 -5.16
N ALA A 66 12.19 0.46 -4.16
CA ALA A 66 13.36 0.92 -3.40
C ALA A 66 14.05 -0.23 -2.66
N LYS A 67 13.30 -1.20 -2.17
CA LYS A 67 13.81 -2.42 -1.52
C LYS A 67 14.28 -3.49 -2.52
N LYS A 68 14.21 -3.24 -3.83
CA LYS A 68 14.55 -4.17 -4.91
C LYS A 68 13.70 -5.46 -4.94
N LEU A 69 12.48 -5.39 -4.43
CA LEU A 69 11.52 -6.49 -4.43
C LEU A 69 10.55 -6.44 -5.61
N ALA A 70 10.55 -5.33 -6.37
CA ALA A 70 9.65 -5.13 -7.51
C ALA A 70 9.75 -6.21 -8.61
N PRO A 71 10.94 -6.74 -9.00
CA PRO A 71 11.04 -7.71 -10.09
C PRO A 71 10.16 -8.93 -9.89
N GLU A 72 10.08 -9.49 -8.70
CA GLU A 72 9.26 -10.65 -8.38
C GLU A 72 7.77 -10.41 -8.70
N PHE A 73 7.25 -9.25 -8.31
CA PHE A 73 5.84 -8.90 -8.54
C PHE A 73 5.56 -8.55 -10.00
N LEU A 74 6.50 -7.90 -10.69
CA LEU A 74 6.40 -7.60 -12.12
C LEU A 74 6.35 -8.88 -12.95
N GLU A 75 7.26 -9.83 -12.71
CA GLU A 75 7.28 -11.12 -13.38
C GLU A 75 6.00 -11.92 -13.11
N HIS A 76 5.50 -11.88 -11.87
CA HIS A 76 4.25 -12.54 -11.52
C HIS A 76 3.07 -11.96 -12.29
N ALA A 77 2.96 -10.64 -12.36
CA ALA A 77 1.92 -9.95 -13.12
C ALA A 77 1.98 -10.30 -14.62
N GLU A 78 3.18 -10.32 -15.20
CA GLU A 78 3.38 -10.70 -16.61
C GLU A 78 2.99 -12.15 -16.89
N ARG A 79 3.34 -13.07 -16.00
CA ARG A 79 2.90 -14.47 -16.07
C ARG A 79 1.39 -14.65 -16.01
N LYS A 80 0.68 -13.77 -15.31
CA LYS A 80 -0.79 -13.74 -15.25
C LYS A 80 -1.43 -13.08 -16.48
N GLY A 81 -0.64 -12.55 -17.41
CA GLY A 81 -1.11 -12.00 -18.67
C GLY A 81 -1.28 -10.48 -18.69
N TYR A 82 -0.85 -9.77 -17.65
CA TYR A 82 -0.86 -8.31 -17.68
C TYR A 82 0.24 -7.78 -18.61
N ALA A 83 -0.15 -6.87 -19.50
CA ALA A 83 0.75 -6.30 -20.48
C ALA A 83 1.89 -5.50 -19.84
N ASN A 84 3.08 -5.58 -20.42
CA ASN A 84 4.27 -4.91 -19.89
C ASN A 84 4.32 -3.40 -20.16
N ASP A 85 3.39 -2.87 -20.95
CA ASP A 85 3.19 -1.45 -21.21
C ASP A 85 2.27 -0.74 -20.19
N ILE A 86 1.64 -1.51 -19.29
CA ILE A 86 0.93 -0.96 -18.15
C ILE A 86 1.95 -0.36 -17.16
N CYS A 87 1.55 0.73 -16.48
CA CYS A 87 2.37 1.38 -15.47
C CYS A 87 3.03 0.37 -14.52
N GLY A 88 4.34 0.50 -14.31
CA GLY A 88 5.11 -0.41 -13.46
C GLY A 88 4.59 -0.51 -12.03
N TYR A 89 4.15 0.60 -11.43
CA TYR A 89 3.55 0.60 -10.09
C TYR A 89 2.23 -0.17 -10.05
N ALA A 90 1.38 -0.02 -11.08
CA ALA A 90 0.16 -0.79 -11.17
C ALA A 90 0.44 -2.29 -11.28
N ARG A 91 1.42 -2.69 -12.11
CA ARG A 91 1.84 -4.09 -12.25
C ARG A 91 2.42 -4.66 -10.96
N ILE A 92 3.22 -3.89 -10.21
CA ILE A 92 3.73 -4.29 -8.90
C ILE A 92 2.56 -4.61 -7.96
N ASN A 93 1.57 -3.74 -7.89
CA ASN A 93 0.40 -3.94 -7.02
C ASN A 93 -0.44 -5.14 -7.45
N LEU A 94 -0.67 -5.33 -8.75
CA LEU A 94 -1.39 -6.50 -9.28
C LEU A 94 -0.65 -7.81 -8.97
N GLY A 95 0.66 -7.83 -9.20
CA GLY A 95 1.49 -8.98 -8.87
C GLY A 95 1.55 -9.25 -7.37
N TYR A 96 1.61 -8.21 -6.56
CA TYR A 96 1.56 -8.31 -5.11
C TYR A 96 0.25 -8.94 -4.61
N MET A 97 -0.88 -8.42 -5.09
CA MET A 97 -2.20 -8.93 -4.69
C MET A 97 -2.34 -10.43 -4.98
N ASP A 98 -1.97 -10.84 -6.18
CA ASP A 98 -2.06 -12.23 -6.58
C ASP A 98 -1.09 -13.13 -5.80
N LEU A 99 0.19 -12.78 -5.79
CA LEU A 99 1.22 -13.62 -5.18
C LEU A 99 1.05 -13.73 -3.66
N LYS A 100 0.79 -12.63 -2.98
CA LYS A 100 0.64 -12.62 -1.52
C LYS A 100 -0.65 -13.27 -1.06
N LYS A 101 -1.70 -13.21 -1.86
CA LYS A 101 -2.94 -13.95 -1.61
C LYS A 101 -2.73 -15.47 -1.76
N GLU A 102 -1.96 -15.90 -2.75
CA GLU A 102 -1.62 -17.31 -2.95
C GLU A 102 -0.77 -17.85 -1.78
N LEU A 103 0.13 -17.02 -1.22
CA LEU A 103 1.02 -17.41 -0.13
C LEU A 103 0.45 -17.16 1.28
N ASP A 104 -0.73 -16.56 1.39
CA ASP A 104 -1.33 -16.10 2.66
C ASP A 104 -0.40 -15.16 3.48
N GLU A 105 0.38 -14.35 2.79
CA GLU A 105 1.40 -13.44 3.36
C GLU A 105 1.08 -11.96 3.09
N ILE A 106 -0.12 -11.51 3.46
CA ILE A 106 -0.58 -10.15 3.17
C ILE A 106 -0.08 -9.17 4.24
N GLU A 107 0.99 -8.44 3.93
CA GLU A 107 1.48 -7.33 4.76
C GLU A 107 0.77 -6.01 4.46
N PHE A 108 0.57 -5.72 3.17
CA PHE A 108 -0.18 -4.56 2.70
C PHE A 108 -1.64 -4.97 2.49
N PRO A 109 -2.59 -4.44 3.29
CA PRO A 109 -3.97 -4.92 3.28
C PRO A 109 -4.62 -4.79 1.91
N LEU A 110 -5.29 -5.85 1.46
CA LEU A 110 -6.08 -5.81 0.25
C LEU A 110 -7.30 -4.91 0.42
N PRO A 111 -7.70 -4.16 -0.63
CA PRO A 111 -8.78 -3.20 -0.54
C PRO A 111 -10.15 -3.87 -0.51
N ASP A 112 -11.10 -3.22 0.18
CA ASP A 112 -12.53 -3.48 0.05
C ASP A 112 -13.13 -2.60 -1.05
N LEU A 113 -12.52 -1.45 -1.31
CA LEU A 113 -12.87 -0.54 -2.40
C LEU A 113 -11.63 0.17 -2.96
N VAL A 114 -11.75 0.63 -4.18
CA VAL A 114 -10.70 1.40 -4.87
C VAL A 114 -11.28 2.74 -5.31
N LEU A 115 -10.58 3.82 -5.01
CA LEU A 115 -10.92 5.18 -5.40
C LEU A 115 -9.86 5.71 -6.38
N LEU A 116 -10.31 6.04 -7.58
CA LEU A 116 -9.46 6.51 -8.68
C LEU A 116 -9.74 7.97 -9.03
#